data_75f8c93e888702ce663b1259064a0307
#
_entry.id   75f8c93e888702ce663b1259064a0307
#
_cell.length_a   1.000
_cell.length_b   1.000
_cell.length_c   1.000
_cell.angle_alpha   90.00
_cell.angle_beta   90.00
_cell.angle_gamma   90.00
#
_symmetry.space_group_name_H-M   'P 1'
#
loop_
_entity.id
_entity.type
_entity.pdbx_description
1 polymer ?
#
loop_
_entity_poly.entity_id
_entity_poly.type
_entity_poly.pdbx_seq_one_letter_code
_entity_poly.pdbx_strand_id
1 'polypeptide(L)'
;MLVRSRYIEKIRPFVGLDVVKVITGIRRSGKSVLLQQIQDEIAQNVDPAGVFVRINLEEEENSRFLSKGVVHAHVLNIAKKSRDRKVYVFLDEVHDMEDWEITVNSLRAKKNVDVYITGSNSKLLSGELASCLTGRYVDIQVTPFSFAEFCEAYNADGKRGDDEVFRKYLALGGMPFITNLAFREDIAGSYLEDVFSSILLKDVARRGKIRDVDLLGRIVRYVMTEAGHTFSAASIVRYLKKEKRPCTVDTVLNYLDLCEQAFLFARVKREDLIGRRILAVDEKFYVTDHGMRRFLVGGDAMRDIDQMLENLVYFELVRRGWHVTIGKIRSKEVDFVAERNGEINYYQVTYLMPSKETRNREFGALLEIPDNHPKFVLSMDPVDMSADGITHLNVRDFLMQESK
;
A
#
# COMPACT_ATOMS: atom_id res chain seq x y z
N MET A 1 12.15 -17.35 -4.95
CA MET A 1 11.66 -15.93 -4.92
C MET A 1 10.22 -15.95 -5.39
N LEU A 2 9.29 -15.36 -4.63
CA LEU A 2 7.87 -15.33 -5.00
C LEU A 2 7.66 -14.44 -6.25
N VAL A 3 6.92 -14.93 -7.23
CA VAL A 3 6.53 -14.15 -8.42
C VAL A 3 5.25 -13.37 -8.10
N ARG A 4 5.29 -12.06 -8.29
CA ARG A 4 4.16 -11.17 -8.00
C ARG A 4 3.20 -11.09 -9.20
N SER A 5 2.62 -12.23 -9.59
CA SER A 5 1.82 -12.42 -10.83
C SER A 5 0.74 -11.36 -11.01
N ARG A 6 0.00 -11.01 -9.97
CA ARG A 6 -1.04 -9.97 -9.99
C ARG A 6 -0.56 -8.61 -10.51
N TYR A 7 0.65 -8.18 -10.13
CA TYR A 7 1.22 -6.92 -10.61
C TYR A 7 1.71 -7.03 -12.05
N ILE A 8 2.29 -8.18 -12.42
CA ILE A 8 2.71 -8.46 -13.80
C ILE A 8 1.51 -8.42 -14.74
N GLU A 9 0.39 -9.06 -14.35
CA GLU A 9 -0.86 -9.05 -15.12
C GLU A 9 -1.45 -7.65 -15.28
N LYS A 10 -1.38 -6.81 -14.23
CA LYS A 10 -1.81 -5.40 -14.31
C LYS A 10 -0.95 -4.57 -15.26
N ILE A 11 0.34 -4.86 -15.38
CA ILE A 11 1.27 -4.12 -16.24
C ILE A 11 1.22 -4.60 -17.69
N ARG A 12 1.02 -5.88 -17.92
CA ARG A 12 1.08 -6.53 -19.24
C ARG A 12 0.29 -5.80 -20.34
N PRO A 13 -0.94 -5.30 -20.12
CA PRO A 13 -1.69 -4.57 -21.15
C PRO A 13 -1.03 -3.26 -21.59
N PHE A 14 -0.12 -2.71 -20.79
CA PHE A 14 0.53 -1.42 -21.05
C PHE A 14 1.92 -1.57 -21.66
N VAL A 15 2.45 -2.79 -21.77
CA VAL A 15 3.77 -3.04 -22.37
C VAL A 15 3.80 -2.55 -23.80
N GLY A 16 4.81 -1.76 -24.14
CA GLY A 16 4.99 -1.20 -25.47
C GLY A 16 4.11 0.01 -25.82
N LEU A 17 3.17 0.40 -24.97
CA LEU A 17 2.32 1.58 -25.16
C LEU A 17 3.01 2.88 -24.76
N ASP A 18 2.56 4.01 -25.32
CA ASP A 18 3.06 5.37 -25.04
C ASP A 18 2.57 5.90 -23.68
N VAL A 19 2.84 5.13 -22.62
CA VAL A 19 2.57 5.49 -21.22
C VAL A 19 3.73 5.06 -20.36
N VAL A 20 4.09 5.85 -19.35
CA VAL A 20 5.10 5.48 -18.34
C VAL A 20 4.48 4.54 -17.33
N LYS A 21 5.15 3.43 -17.01
CA LYS A 21 4.74 2.50 -15.96
C LYS A 21 5.42 2.93 -14.68
N VAL A 22 4.63 3.46 -13.74
CA VAL A 22 5.10 4.00 -12.47
C VAL A 22 4.79 2.98 -11.38
N ILE A 23 5.81 2.45 -10.73
CA ILE A 23 5.69 1.44 -9.66
C ILE A 23 6.01 2.14 -8.35
N THR A 24 4.96 2.37 -7.56
CA THR A 24 5.06 3.05 -6.27
C THR A 24 4.87 2.09 -5.10
N GLY A 25 5.10 2.56 -3.89
CA GLY A 25 4.83 1.80 -2.67
C GLY A 25 5.88 2.00 -1.60
N ILE A 26 5.56 1.55 -0.39
CA ILE A 26 6.41 1.69 0.78
C ILE A 26 7.83 1.14 0.53
N ARG A 27 8.84 1.73 1.16
CA ARG A 27 10.22 1.20 1.13
C ARG A 27 10.25 -0.28 1.54
N ARG A 28 11.05 -1.10 0.82
CA ARG A 28 11.18 -2.55 1.05
C ARG A 28 9.94 -3.40 0.72
N SER A 29 8.91 -2.87 0.06
CA SER A 29 7.76 -3.67 -0.42
C SER A 29 8.05 -4.59 -1.61
N GLY A 30 9.28 -4.57 -2.15
CA GLY A 30 9.69 -5.42 -3.26
C GLY A 30 9.59 -4.79 -4.64
N LYS A 31 9.53 -3.45 -4.76
CA LYS A 31 9.45 -2.72 -6.05
C LYS A 31 10.58 -3.09 -7.02
N SER A 32 11.84 -3.07 -6.55
CA SER A 32 13.01 -3.41 -7.37
C SER A 32 12.99 -4.86 -7.86
N VAL A 33 12.47 -5.77 -7.03
CA VAL A 33 12.29 -7.19 -7.38
C VAL A 33 11.18 -7.33 -8.43
N LEU A 34 10.05 -6.64 -8.24
CA LEU A 34 8.96 -6.62 -9.23
C LEU A 34 9.45 -6.03 -10.56
N LEU A 35 10.25 -4.96 -10.53
CA LEU A 35 10.83 -4.36 -11.72
C LEU A 35 11.68 -5.38 -12.51
N GLN A 36 12.46 -6.23 -11.81
CA GLN A 36 13.18 -7.34 -12.42
C GLN A 36 12.24 -8.39 -13.00
N GLN A 37 11.21 -8.80 -12.25
CA GLN A 37 10.23 -9.79 -12.74
C GLN A 37 9.49 -9.30 -14.00
N ILE A 38 9.19 -8.01 -14.09
CA ILE A 38 8.58 -7.41 -15.28
C ILE A 38 9.57 -7.45 -16.46
N GLN A 39 10.83 -7.12 -16.22
CA GLN A 39 11.87 -7.23 -17.26
C GLN A 39 11.98 -8.66 -17.77
N ASP A 40 12.02 -9.65 -16.87
CA ASP A 40 12.15 -11.06 -17.22
C ASP A 40 10.92 -11.55 -18.00
N GLU A 41 9.71 -11.14 -17.59
CA GLU A 41 8.46 -11.44 -18.30
C GLU A 41 8.49 -10.88 -19.72
N ILE A 42 8.93 -9.64 -19.90
CA ILE A 42 9.01 -9.02 -21.23
C ILE A 42 10.05 -9.76 -22.10
N ALA A 43 11.21 -10.04 -21.53
CA ALA A 43 12.29 -10.70 -22.25
C ALA A 43 11.96 -12.13 -22.68
N GLN A 44 11.14 -12.85 -21.89
CA GLN A 44 10.82 -14.25 -22.16
C GLN A 44 9.53 -14.40 -22.98
N ASN A 45 8.51 -13.59 -22.69
CA ASN A 45 7.15 -13.86 -23.15
C ASN A 45 6.58 -12.80 -24.09
N VAL A 46 7.14 -11.58 -24.14
CA VAL A 46 6.56 -10.46 -24.92
C VAL A 46 7.47 -10.04 -26.06
N ASP A 47 8.73 -9.71 -25.78
CA ASP A 47 9.69 -9.24 -26.80
C ASP A 47 11.11 -9.78 -26.50
N PRO A 48 11.42 -11.02 -26.90
CA PRO A 48 12.76 -11.59 -26.69
C PRO A 48 13.88 -10.88 -27.47
N ALA A 49 13.52 -10.10 -28.51
CA ALA A 49 14.50 -9.33 -29.29
C ALA A 49 14.71 -7.91 -28.74
N GLY A 50 13.98 -7.51 -27.70
CA GLY A 50 14.07 -6.21 -27.04
C GLY A 50 15.46 -5.92 -26.50
N VAL A 51 15.73 -4.65 -26.28
CA VAL A 51 16.95 -4.18 -25.62
C VAL A 51 16.59 -3.66 -24.24
N PHE A 52 17.25 -4.17 -23.22
CA PHE A 52 16.90 -3.87 -21.82
C PHE A 52 17.97 -2.99 -21.19
N VAL A 53 17.57 -1.86 -20.63
CA VAL A 53 18.44 -0.92 -19.90
C VAL A 53 17.89 -0.80 -18.48
N ARG A 54 18.66 -1.22 -17.50
CA ARG A 54 18.31 -1.11 -16.08
C ARG A 54 19.32 -0.26 -15.35
N ILE A 55 18.84 0.72 -14.59
CA ILE A 55 19.65 1.63 -13.78
C ILE A 55 19.00 1.73 -12.41
N ASN A 56 19.68 1.29 -11.38
CA ASN A 56 19.32 1.49 -9.99
C ASN A 56 20.06 2.73 -9.47
N LEU A 57 19.32 3.80 -9.16
CA LEU A 57 19.88 5.09 -8.80
C LEU A 57 20.34 5.17 -7.32
N GLU A 58 20.01 4.16 -6.49
CA GLU A 58 20.58 4.02 -5.13
C GLU A 58 22.00 3.40 -5.15
N GLU A 59 22.44 2.80 -6.24
CA GLU A 59 23.76 2.16 -6.35
C GLU A 59 24.86 3.18 -6.65
N GLU A 60 25.96 3.13 -5.90
CA GLU A 60 27.10 4.05 -6.03
C GLU A 60 27.72 4.02 -7.44
N GLU A 61 27.78 2.85 -8.06
CA GLU A 61 28.27 2.65 -9.41
C GLU A 61 27.48 3.45 -10.46
N ASN A 62 26.21 3.72 -10.16
CA ASN A 62 25.29 4.48 -10.98
C ASN A 62 25.23 5.97 -10.63
N SER A 63 26.05 6.47 -9.70
CA SER A 63 26.03 7.85 -9.20
C SER A 63 26.14 8.92 -10.31
N ARG A 64 26.82 8.61 -11.41
CA ARG A 64 26.86 9.49 -12.59
C ARG A 64 25.50 9.78 -13.22
N PHE A 65 24.55 8.87 -13.08
CA PHE A 65 23.19 8.97 -13.63
C PHE A 65 22.27 9.87 -12.79
N LEU A 66 22.70 10.27 -11.60
CA LEU A 66 21.97 11.23 -10.77
C LEU A 66 21.95 12.63 -11.38
N SER A 67 22.97 12.97 -12.19
CA SER A 67 23.09 14.27 -12.84
C SER A 67 22.11 14.41 -14.01
N LYS A 68 21.57 15.60 -14.15
CA LYS A 68 20.63 15.99 -15.21
C LYS A 68 21.14 15.58 -16.62
N GLY A 69 20.29 14.93 -17.38
CA GLY A 69 20.50 14.62 -18.80
C GLY A 69 21.44 13.43 -19.07
N VAL A 70 22.14 12.87 -18.08
CA VAL A 70 23.08 11.75 -18.30
C VAL A 70 22.32 10.47 -18.66
N VAL A 71 21.24 10.14 -17.93
CA VAL A 71 20.37 9.00 -18.27
C VAL A 71 19.78 9.17 -19.67
N HIS A 72 19.29 10.34 -20.00
CA HIS A 72 18.71 10.65 -21.31
C HIS A 72 19.71 10.39 -22.43
N ALA A 73 20.92 10.95 -22.33
CA ALA A 73 21.97 10.78 -23.34
C ALA A 73 22.39 9.30 -23.48
N HIS A 74 22.50 8.58 -22.38
CA HIS A 74 22.84 7.15 -22.34
C HIS A 74 21.78 6.31 -23.08
N VAL A 75 20.51 6.47 -22.72
CA VAL A 75 19.40 5.73 -23.35
C VAL A 75 19.27 6.07 -24.83
N LEU A 76 19.39 7.34 -25.23
CA LEU A 76 19.31 7.74 -26.64
C LEU A 76 20.45 7.13 -27.48
N ASN A 77 21.66 7.02 -26.92
CA ASN A 77 22.77 6.37 -27.63
C ASN A 77 22.46 4.87 -27.87
N ILE A 78 21.90 4.18 -26.88
CA ILE A 78 21.46 2.80 -27.02
C ILE A 78 20.32 2.68 -28.04
N ALA A 79 19.30 3.53 -27.95
CA ALA A 79 18.15 3.52 -28.84
C ALA A 79 18.54 3.75 -30.31
N LYS A 80 19.50 4.64 -30.59
CA LYS A 80 20.06 4.84 -31.93
C LYS A 80 20.78 3.60 -32.46
N LYS A 81 21.53 2.89 -31.61
CA LYS A 81 22.26 1.66 -31.97
C LYS A 81 21.34 0.45 -32.14
N SER A 82 20.20 0.45 -31.48
CA SER A 82 19.25 -0.65 -31.48
C SER A 82 18.41 -0.73 -32.76
N ARG A 83 18.49 0.25 -33.66
CA ARG A 83 17.72 0.36 -34.90
C ARG A 83 16.20 0.26 -34.62
N ASP A 84 15.51 -0.77 -35.18
CA ASP A 84 14.07 -0.97 -35.05
C ASP A 84 13.64 -1.74 -33.80
N ARG A 85 14.62 -2.19 -32.98
CA ARG A 85 14.28 -2.91 -31.74
C ARG A 85 13.77 -1.96 -30.68
N LYS A 86 12.79 -2.43 -29.90
CA LYS A 86 12.29 -1.68 -28.74
C LYS A 86 13.32 -1.66 -27.62
N VAL A 87 13.46 -0.52 -26.96
CA VAL A 87 14.35 -0.32 -25.82
C VAL A 87 13.49 -0.15 -24.59
N TYR A 88 13.55 -1.12 -23.68
CA TYR A 88 12.86 -1.11 -22.39
C TYR A 88 13.77 -0.53 -21.34
N VAL A 89 13.36 0.56 -20.71
CA VAL A 89 14.15 1.34 -19.76
C VAL A 89 13.55 1.20 -18.37
N PHE A 90 14.33 0.68 -17.43
CA PHE A 90 13.95 0.43 -16.04
C PHE A 90 14.80 1.32 -15.13
N LEU A 91 14.18 2.34 -14.53
CA LEU A 91 14.81 3.27 -13.59
C LEU A 91 14.29 3.01 -12.19
N ASP A 92 15.16 2.50 -11.31
CA ASP A 92 14.81 2.20 -9.94
C ASP A 92 15.14 3.40 -9.04
N GLU A 93 14.18 3.78 -8.15
CA GLU A 93 14.23 4.94 -7.25
C GLU A 93 14.54 6.27 -7.99
N VAL A 94 13.78 6.52 -9.05
CA VAL A 94 14.01 7.62 -10.02
C VAL A 94 14.08 9.02 -9.38
N HIS A 95 13.46 9.20 -8.23
CA HIS A 95 13.41 10.48 -7.52
C HIS A 95 14.76 10.97 -6.95
N ASP A 96 15.79 10.15 -6.97
CA ASP A 96 17.15 10.56 -6.60
C ASP A 96 17.87 11.28 -7.76
N MET A 97 17.33 11.22 -8.99
CA MET A 97 17.89 11.88 -10.17
C MET A 97 17.38 13.33 -10.30
N GLU A 98 18.27 14.24 -10.63
CA GLU A 98 17.93 15.65 -10.89
C GLU A 98 17.05 15.80 -12.15
N ASP A 99 15.95 16.56 -12.05
CA ASP A 99 14.98 16.80 -13.14
C ASP A 99 14.51 15.51 -13.85
N TRP A 100 14.29 14.46 -13.06
CA TRP A 100 13.91 13.15 -13.54
C TRP A 100 12.61 13.17 -14.37
N GLU A 101 11.65 14.03 -14.04
CA GLU A 101 10.36 14.18 -14.74
C GLU A 101 10.56 14.57 -16.19
N ILE A 102 11.48 15.52 -16.45
CA ILE A 102 11.83 15.99 -17.79
C ILE A 102 12.48 14.85 -18.59
N THR A 103 13.39 14.13 -17.95
CA THR A 103 14.10 13.00 -18.55
C THR A 103 13.13 11.88 -18.93
N VAL A 104 12.25 11.47 -18.01
CA VAL A 104 11.26 10.41 -18.22
C VAL A 104 10.28 10.79 -19.34
N ASN A 105 9.73 12.01 -19.33
CA ASN A 105 8.81 12.45 -20.37
C ASN A 105 9.48 12.52 -21.76
N SER A 106 10.73 12.98 -21.82
CA SER A 106 11.49 13.02 -23.06
C SER A 106 11.79 11.63 -23.62
N LEU A 107 12.12 10.65 -22.76
CA LEU A 107 12.32 9.25 -23.15
C LEU A 107 11.02 8.60 -23.63
N ARG A 108 9.92 8.79 -22.89
CA ARG A 108 8.59 8.29 -23.29
C ARG A 108 8.20 8.74 -24.71
N ALA A 109 8.49 9.99 -25.07
CA ALA A 109 8.17 10.55 -26.39
C ALA A 109 8.93 9.87 -27.56
N LYS A 110 9.85 8.93 -27.29
CA LYS A 110 10.58 8.18 -28.34
C LYS A 110 9.82 6.92 -28.71
N LYS A 111 9.48 6.75 -29.98
CA LYS A 111 8.66 5.62 -30.49
C LYS A 111 9.19 4.23 -30.13
N ASN A 112 10.52 4.08 -30.07
CA ASN A 112 11.19 2.82 -29.78
C ASN A 112 11.63 2.67 -28.31
N VAL A 113 11.19 3.57 -27.41
CA VAL A 113 11.52 3.50 -25.98
C VAL A 113 10.25 3.24 -25.18
N ASP A 114 10.35 2.35 -24.21
CA ASP A 114 9.30 2.03 -23.23
C ASP A 114 9.85 2.19 -21.82
N VAL A 115 9.20 2.96 -20.95
CA VAL A 115 9.77 3.46 -19.68
C VAL A 115 9.02 2.90 -18.49
N TYR A 116 9.77 2.32 -17.56
CA TYR A 116 9.35 1.81 -16.26
C TYR A 116 10.15 2.50 -15.17
N ILE A 117 9.47 3.05 -14.18
CA ILE A 117 10.12 3.76 -13.07
C ILE A 117 9.61 3.25 -11.73
N THR A 118 10.44 3.33 -10.69
CA THR A 118 10.00 3.07 -9.32
C THR A 118 10.27 4.26 -8.41
N GLY A 119 9.54 4.27 -7.29
CA GLY A 119 9.85 5.16 -6.17
C GLY A 119 9.03 4.88 -4.92
N SER A 120 9.60 5.28 -3.79
CA SER A 120 9.03 5.07 -2.45
C SER A 120 8.15 6.24 -1.97
N ASN A 121 7.60 7.07 -2.90
CA ASN A 121 6.78 8.21 -2.55
C ASN A 121 5.66 8.45 -3.56
N SER A 122 4.44 8.72 -3.07
CA SER A 122 3.27 9.03 -3.90
C SER A 122 3.36 10.36 -4.63
N LYS A 123 4.28 11.26 -4.21
CA LYS A 123 4.56 12.51 -4.96
C LYS A 123 5.07 12.27 -6.38
N LEU A 124 5.59 11.06 -6.67
CA LEU A 124 5.87 10.68 -8.07
C LEU A 124 4.65 10.80 -8.97
N LEU A 125 3.44 10.73 -8.40
CA LEU A 125 2.17 10.76 -9.13
C LEU A 125 1.46 12.11 -9.04
N SER A 126 1.95 13.02 -8.20
CA SER A 126 1.34 14.33 -7.97
C SER A 126 2.28 15.46 -8.41
N GLY A 127 1.73 16.64 -8.67
CA GLY A 127 2.51 17.83 -8.97
C GLY A 127 3.17 17.82 -10.35
N GLU A 128 4.50 17.88 -10.40
CA GLU A 128 5.26 18.09 -11.64
C GLU A 128 5.14 16.92 -12.63
N LEU A 129 5.17 15.65 -12.16
CA LEU A 129 4.99 14.52 -13.05
C LEU A 129 3.59 14.49 -13.66
N ALA A 130 2.54 14.68 -12.85
CA ALA A 130 1.17 14.70 -13.35
C ALA A 130 0.98 15.82 -14.41
N SER A 131 1.60 16.97 -14.21
CA SER A 131 1.59 18.08 -15.16
C SER A 131 2.44 17.80 -16.40
N CYS A 132 3.64 17.22 -16.24
CA CYS A 132 4.55 16.90 -17.35
C CYS A 132 4.04 15.77 -18.23
N LEU A 133 3.49 14.72 -17.66
CA LEU A 133 3.01 13.54 -18.41
C LEU A 133 1.58 13.70 -18.92
N THR A 134 0.81 14.67 -18.42
CA THR A 134 -0.58 14.95 -18.87
C THR A 134 -1.44 13.69 -18.99
N GLY A 135 -1.43 12.83 -17.95
CA GLY A 135 -2.19 11.58 -17.91
C GLY A 135 -1.58 10.40 -18.70
N ARG A 136 -0.34 10.53 -19.20
CA ARG A 136 0.34 9.45 -19.95
C ARG A 136 1.21 8.58 -19.03
N TYR A 137 0.64 8.13 -17.95
CA TYR A 137 1.25 7.14 -17.04
C TYR A 137 0.19 6.20 -16.48
N VAL A 138 0.63 5.05 -16.05
CA VAL A 138 -0.16 4.11 -15.25
C VAL A 138 0.56 3.87 -13.93
N ASP A 139 -0.18 4.02 -12.82
CA ASP A 139 0.33 3.78 -11.49
C ASP A 139 0.01 2.36 -11.02
N ILE A 140 1.03 1.73 -10.42
CA ILE A 140 0.94 0.41 -9.84
C ILE A 140 1.53 0.47 -8.44
N GLN A 141 0.65 0.60 -7.46
CA GLN A 141 1.04 0.65 -6.06
C GLN A 141 1.33 -0.76 -5.54
N VAL A 142 2.58 -0.99 -5.15
CA VAL A 142 3.06 -2.25 -4.56
C VAL A 142 2.97 -2.19 -3.04
N THR A 143 2.14 -3.06 -2.49
CA THR A 143 2.00 -3.25 -1.03
C THR A 143 2.90 -4.39 -0.54
N PRO A 144 3.15 -4.51 0.76
CA PRO A 144 3.65 -5.74 1.36
C PRO A 144 2.82 -6.96 0.92
N PHE A 145 3.30 -8.16 1.13
CA PHE A 145 2.58 -9.38 0.75
C PHE A 145 1.15 -9.39 1.28
N SER A 146 0.21 -9.76 0.42
CA SER A 146 -1.14 -10.16 0.84
C SER A 146 -1.08 -11.45 1.66
N PHE A 147 -2.19 -11.81 2.30
CA PHE A 147 -2.26 -13.10 2.99
C PHE A 147 -2.03 -14.28 2.02
N ALA A 148 -2.60 -14.22 0.82
CA ALA A 148 -2.39 -15.25 -0.21
C ALA A 148 -0.91 -15.36 -0.62
N GLU A 149 -0.23 -14.23 -0.89
CA GLU A 149 1.20 -14.22 -1.19
C GLU A 149 2.06 -14.72 -0.02
N PHE A 150 1.67 -14.39 1.22
CA PHE A 150 2.34 -14.90 2.41
C PHE A 150 2.14 -16.43 2.56
N CYS A 151 0.94 -16.95 2.31
CA CYS A 151 0.66 -18.39 2.29
C CYS A 151 1.54 -19.11 1.28
N GLU A 152 1.64 -18.59 0.06
CA GLU A 152 2.49 -19.16 -1.00
C GLU A 152 3.97 -19.17 -0.58
N ALA A 153 4.46 -18.11 0.07
CA ALA A 153 5.84 -18.02 0.51
C ALA A 153 6.15 -18.87 1.76
N TYR A 154 5.25 -18.90 2.75
CA TYR A 154 5.47 -19.54 4.04
C TYR A 154 5.07 -21.02 4.06
N ASN A 155 4.02 -21.39 3.33
CA ASN A 155 3.46 -22.75 3.27
C ASN A 155 3.66 -23.40 1.90
N ALA A 156 4.78 -23.10 1.23
CA ALA A 156 5.09 -23.60 -0.11
C ALA A 156 5.08 -25.15 -0.22
N ASP A 157 5.31 -25.86 0.89
CA ASP A 157 5.28 -27.32 0.97
C ASP A 157 3.91 -27.90 1.38
N GLY A 158 2.91 -27.03 1.65
CA GLY A 158 1.54 -27.41 2.02
C GLY A 158 1.39 -28.15 3.36
N LYS A 159 2.41 -28.10 4.24
CA LYS A 159 2.43 -28.90 5.48
C LYS A 159 1.85 -28.19 6.70
N ARG A 160 1.63 -26.88 6.61
CA ARG A 160 1.14 -26.07 7.74
C ARG A 160 -0.36 -25.88 7.65
N GLY A 161 -1.03 -25.93 8.79
CA GLY A 161 -2.47 -25.66 8.86
C GLY A 161 -2.78 -24.16 8.71
N ASP A 162 -3.96 -23.85 8.20
CA ASP A 162 -4.39 -22.48 7.91
C ASP A 162 -4.34 -21.55 9.13
N ASP A 163 -4.69 -22.07 10.32
CA ASP A 163 -4.62 -21.30 11.58
C ASP A 163 -3.19 -20.96 11.97
N GLU A 164 -2.23 -21.84 11.71
CA GLU A 164 -0.82 -21.59 11.97
C GLU A 164 -0.30 -20.49 11.02
N VAL A 165 -0.61 -20.62 9.73
CA VAL A 165 -0.19 -19.67 8.70
C VAL A 165 -0.77 -18.29 8.98
N PHE A 166 -2.07 -18.22 9.32
CA PHE A 166 -2.72 -16.93 9.62
C PHE A 166 -2.15 -16.26 10.86
N ARG A 167 -1.95 -17.03 11.96
CA ARG A 167 -1.28 -16.50 13.17
C ARG A 167 0.13 -16.00 12.85
N LYS A 168 0.87 -16.70 12.00
CA LYS A 168 2.21 -16.30 11.59
C LYS A 168 2.18 -15.00 10.77
N TYR A 169 1.21 -14.86 9.87
CA TYR A 169 1.00 -13.62 9.11
C TYR A 169 0.66 -12.43 10.02
N LEU A 170 -0.28 -12.62 10.97
CA LEU A 170 -0.62 -11.60 11.97
C LEU A 170 0.60 -11.18 12.80
N ALA A 171 1.49 -12.13 13.09
CA ALA A 171 2.69 -11.89 13.89
C ALA A 171 3.79 -11.12 13.14
N LEU A 172 4.04 -11.47 11.88
CA LEU A 172 5.20 -11.01 11.12
C LEU A 172 4.91 -9.88 10.12
N GLY A 173 3.63 -9.74 9.72
CA GLY A 173 3.29 -8.83 8.62
C GLY A 173 3.64 -9.40 7.25
N GLY A 174 3.60 -8.52 6.25
CA GLY A 174 3.77 -8.87 4.84
C GLY A 174 5.07 -8.35 4.20
N MET A 175 6.02 -7.78 4.95
CA MET A 175 7.27 -7.31 4.36
C MET A 175 8.04 -8.45 3.68
N PRO A 176 8.33 -8.37 2.36
CA PRO A 176 8.87 -9.52 1.59
C PRO A 176 10.17 -10.09 2.13
N PHE A 177 11.06 -9.26 2.69
CA PHE A 177 12.36 -9.71 3.19
C PHE A 177 12.25 -10.68 4.38
N ILE A 178 11.09 -10.79 5.03
CA ILE A 178 10.83 -11.78 6.08
C ILE A 178 11.03 -13.21 5.57
N THR A 179 10.83 -13.46 4.28
CA THR A 179 11.18 -14.75 3.64
C THR A 179 12.67 -15.08 3.77
N ASN A 180 13.54 -14.08 3.63
CA ASN A 180 14.99 -14.24 3.79
C ASN A 180 15.41 -14.48 5.24
N LEU A 181 14.58 -14.05 6.18
CA LEU A 181 14.73 -14.33 7.62
C LEU A 181 14.13 -15.67 8.02
N ALA A 182 13.72 -16.51 7.05
CA ALA A 182 13.05 -17.79 7.26
C ALA A 182 11.84 -17.68 8.23
N PHE A 183 11.14 -16.55 8.19
CA PHE A 183 9.97 -16.23 9.02
C PHE A 183 10.23 -16.32 10.55
N ARG A 184 11.44 -16.03 10.97
CA ARG A 184 11.84 -16.05 12.39
C ARG A 184 11.40 -14.75 13.08
N GLU A 185 10.55 -14.87 14.10
CA GLU A 185 10.02 -13.74 14.89
C GLU A 185 11.10 -13.04 15.72
N ASP A 186 12.06 -13.81 16.22
CA ASP A 186 13.14 -13.31 17.09
C ASP A 186 14.05 -12.28 16.39
N ILE A 187 14.16 -12.33 15.06
CA ILE A 187 14.98 -11.39 14.29
C ILE A 187 14.14 -10.44 13.42
N ALA A 188 12.88 -10.78 13.17
CA ALA A 188 11.99 -9.96 12.35
C ALA A 188 11.74 -8.58 12.97
N GLY A 189 11.65 -8.51 14.30
CA GLY A 189 11.43 -7.26 15.02
C GLY A 189 12.50 -6.22 14.74
N SER A 190 13.76 -6.57 14.92
CA SER A 190 14.90 -5.66 14.64
C SER A 190 14.91 -5.22 13.18
N TYR A 191 14.66 -6.14 12.23
CA TYR A 191 14.57 -5.80 10.82
C TYR A 191 13.45 -4.77 10.55
N LEU A 192 12.24 -4.98 11.11
CA LEU A 192 11.11 -4.07 10.90
C LEU A 192 11.33 -2.70 11.56
N GLU A 193 12.01 -2.64 12.71
CA GLU A 193 12.47 -1.39 13.32
C GLU A 193 13.45 -0.62 12.44
N ASP A 194 14.41 -1.31 11.83
CA ASP A 194 15.37 -0.69 10.90
C ASP A 194 14.67 -0.17 9.64
N VAL A 195 13.73 -0.93 9.07
CA VAL A 195 12.90 -0.49 7.94
C VAL A 195 12.10 0.75 8.30
N PHE A 196 11.43 0.75 9.45
CA PHE A 196 10.67 1.89 9.94
C PHE A 196 11.55 3.14 10.13
N SER A 197 12.70 2.98 10.79
CA SER A 197 13.67 4.07 10.98
C SER A 197 14.16 4.63 9.66
N SER A 198 14.41 3.77 8.68
CA SER A 198 14.80 4.18 7.32
C SER A 198 13.69 4.97 6.62
N ILE A 199 12.44 4.54 6.74
CA ILE A 199 11.28 5.27 6.18
C ILE A 199 11.16 6.64 6.85
N LEU A 200 11.19 6.72 8.17
CA LEU A 200 11.09 8.00 8.90
C LEU A 200 12.20 8.97 8.51
N LEU A 201 13.44 8.49 8.43
CA LEU A 201 14.58 9.38 8.19
C LEU A 201 14.71 9.75 6.71
N LYS A 202 14.66 8.76 5.79
CA LYS A 202 14.92 9.00 4.37
C LYS A 202 13.68 9.47 3.62
N ASP A 203 12.53 8.81 3.82
CA ASP A 203 11.35 9.03 2.99
C ASP A 203 10.42 10.12 3.58
N VAL A 204 10.45 10.37 4.90
CA VAL A 204 9.64 11.39 5.55
C VAL A 204 10.47 12.62 5.96
N ALA A 205 11.41 12.46 6.89
CA ALA A 205 12.09 13.61 7.50
C ALA A 205 12.99 14.36 6.51
N ARG A 206 13.85 13.65 5.74
CA ARG A 206 14.74 14.26 4.76
C ARG A 206 13.95 14.99 3.67
N ARG A 207 12.92 14.36 3.10
CA ARG A 207 12.10 14.95 2.03
C ARG A 207 11.24 16.10 2.53
N GLY A 208 10.63 15.95 3.71
CA GLY A 208 9.83 17.00 4.36
C GLY A 208 10.67 18.11 5.01
N LYS A 209 12.02 18.01 4.99
CA LYS A 209 12.95 18.91 5.67
C LYS A 209 12.61 19.06 7.15
N ILE A 210 12.15 17.98 7.78
CA ILE A 210 11.76 17.94 9.21
C ILE A 210 13.01 17.97 10.06
N ARG A 211 13.06 18.90 11.00
CA ARG A 211 14.18 19.04 11.95
C ARG A 211 13.94 18.24 13.24
N ASP A 212 12.69 18.19 13.70
CA ASP A 212 12.31 17.49 14.94
C ASP A 212 11.82 16.06 14.62
N VAL A 213 12.78 15.16 14.45
CA VAL A 213 12.52 13.73 14.13
C VAL A 213 11.91 13.00 15.34
N ASP A 214 12.22 13.43 16.59
CA ASP A 214 11.61 12.83 17.79
C ASP A 214 10.10 13.13 17.83
N LEU A 215 9.70 14.37 17.56
CA LEU A 215 8.29 14.73 17.46
C LEU A 215 7.57 13.94 16.37
N LEU A 216 8.19 13.79 15.20
CA LEU A 216 7.66 12.95 14.11
C LEU A 216 7.45 11.51 14.59
N GLY A 217 8.45 10.91 15.22
CA GLY A 217 8.36 9.54 15.75
C GLY A 217 7.23 9.35 16.75
N ARG A 218 6.99 10.34 17.63
CA ARG A 218 5.88 10.32 18.60
C ARG A 218 4.51 10.40 17.91
N ILE A 219 4.37 11.28 16.92
CA ILE A 219 3.13 11.39 16.13
C ILE A 219 2.83 10.07 15.42
N VAL A 220 3.83 9.48 14.75
CA VAL A 220 3.65 8.22 14.03
C VAL A 220 3.31 7.08 14.98
N ARG A 221 3.96 6.97 16.13
CA ARG A 221 3.61 5.95 17.15
C ARG A 221 2.18 6.11 17.65
N TYR A 222 1.72 7.35 17.87
CA TYR A 222 0.33 7.61 18.22
C TYR A 222 -0.62 7.08 17.13
N VAL A 223 -0.38 7.42 15.86
CA VAL A 223 -1.21 6.94 14.75
C VAL A 223 -1.22 5.41 14.66
N MET A 224 -0.07 4.76 14.84
CA MET A 224 0.01 3.30 14.84
C MET A 224 -0.75 2.66 16.01
N THR A 225 -0.78 3.32 17.17
CA THR A 225 -1.56 2.84 18.32
C THR A 225 -3.06 2.96 18.05
N GLU A 226 -3.50 4.07 17.46
CA GLU A 226 -4.90 4.37 17.17
C GLU A 226 -5.37 3.86 15.79
N ALA A 227 -4.55 3.06 15.08
CA ALA A 227 -4.92 2.53 13.76
C ALA A 227 -6.23 1.75 13.82
N GLY A 228 -7.16 2.02 12.87
CA GLY A 228 -8.53 1.48 12.89
C GLY A 228 -9.52 2.28 13.75
N HIS A 229 -9.05 3.19 14.60
CA HIS A 229 -9.92 4.11 15.33
C HIS A 229 -9.99 5.50 14.65
N THR A 230 -11.09 6.19 14.89
CA THR A 230 -11.23 7.59 14.46
C THR A 230 -10.51 8.52 15.43
N PHE A 231 -9.68 9.41 14.91
CA PHE A 231 -9.07 10.48 15.70
C PHE A 231 -8.87 11.75 14.86
N SER A 232 -8.54 12.84 15.53
CA SER A 232 -8.28 14.12 14.88
C SER A 232 -6.85 14.61 15.17
N ALA A 233 -6.30 15.47 14.31
CA ALA A 233 -5.01 16.13 14.58
C ALA A 233 -5.02 16.90 15.91
N ALA A 234 -6.18 17.46 16.32
CA ALA A 234 -6.35 18.10 17.60
C ALA A 234 -6.22 17.13 18.80
N SER A 235 -6.62 15.86 18.65
CA SER A 235 -6.43 14.86 19.72
C SER A 235 -4.94 14.50 19.88
N ILE A 236 -4.19 14.42 18.78
CA ILE A 236 -2.74 14.23 18.81
C ILE A 236 -2.05 15.40 19.52
N VAL A 237 -2.42 16.65 19.19
CA VAL A 237 -1.89 17.84 19.86
C VAL A 237 -2.15 17.80 21.37
N ARG A 238 -3.37 17.42 21.79
CA ARG A 238 -3.70 17.28 23.24
C ARG A 238 -2.87 16.19 23.91
N TYR A 239 -2.64 15.06 23.24
CA TYR A 239 -1.78 13.98 23.73
C TYR A 239 -0.33 14.49 23.92
N LEU A 240 0.26 15.09 22.89
CA LEU A 240 1.62 15.59 22.92
C LEU A 240 1.83 16.73 23.95
N LYS A 241 0.81 17.56 24.19
CA LYS A 241 0.85 18.57 25.26
C LYS A 241 0.98 17.92 26.63
N LYS A 242 0.32 16.79 26.90
CA LYS A 242 0.47 16.03 28.15
C LYS A 242 1.89 15.45 28.28
N GLU A 243 2.48 15.03 27.15
CA GLU A 243 3.88 14.55 27.07
C GLU A 243 4.94 15.71 27.16
N LYS A 244 4.50 16.94 27.43
CA LYS A 244 5.35 18.14 27.45
C LYS A 244 6.08 18.43 26.14
N ARG A 245 5.50 18.02 25.01
CA ARG A 245 5.98 18.24 23.65
C ARG A 245 4.91 18.97 22.82
N PRO A 246 4.62 20.25 23.10
CA PRO A 246 3.57 20.98 22.41
C PRO A 246 3.93 21.21 20.94
N CYS A 247 2.94 21.06 20.07
CA CYS A 247 3.03 21.39 18.65
C CYS A 247 1.70 21.98 18.16
N THR A 248 1.67 22.46 16.92
CA THR A 248 0.44 22.98 16.30
C THR A 248 -0.30 21.87 15.54
N VAL A 249 -1.59 22.10 15.28
CA VAL A 249 -2.41 21.22 14.44
C VAL A 249 -1.81 21.14 13.03
N ASP A 250 -1.35 22.26 12.48
CA ASP A 250 -0.75 22.31 11.13
C ASP A 250 0.52 21.48 11.05
N THR A 251 1.35 21.47 12.11
CA THR A 251 2.54 20.60 12.18
C THR A 251 2.14 19.13 12.12
N VAL A 252 1.12 18.74 12.90
CA VAL A 252 0.61 17.36 12.90
C VAL A 252 0.09 16.99 11.51
N LEU A 253 -0.77 17.81 10.89
CA LEU A 253 -1.32 17.55 9.56
C LEU A 253 -0.22 17.41 8.52
N ASN A 254 0.77 18.31 8.52
CA ASN A 254 1.90 18.22 7.59
C ASN A 254 2.70 16.91 7.78
N TYR A 255 2.93 16.48 9.02
CA TYR A 255 3.65 15.24 9.29
C TYR A 255 2.84 14.00 8.87
N LEU A 256 1.53 14.02 9.08
CA LEU A 256 0.63 12.96 8.61
C LEU A 256 0.64 12.88 7.08
N ASP A 257 0.56 14.00 6.38
CA ASP A 257 0.61 14.05 4.92
C ASP A 257 1.94 13.50 4.36
N LEU A 258 3.07 13.82 4.99
CA LEU A 258 4.37 13.30 4.59
C LEU A 258 4.49 11.79 4.83
N CYS A 259 3.93 11.27 5.91
CA CYS A 259 3.91 9.84 6.20
C CYS A 259 3.00 9.07 5.23
N GLU A 260 1.84 9.63 4.87
CA GLU A 260 0.95 9.08 3.85
C GLU A 260 1.64 9.05 2.48
N GLN A 261 2.35 10.14 2.11
CA GLN A 261 3.15 10.18 0.89
C GLN A 261 4.26 9.13 0.85
N ALA A 262 4.84 8.78 2.00
CA ALA A 262 5.81 7.69 2.13
C ALA A 262 5.17 6.30 2.21
N PHE A 263 3.86 6.19 2.02
CA PHE A 263 3.07 4.96 2.13
C PHE A 263 3.18 4.25 3.49
N LEU A 264 3.49 4.98 4.56
CA LEU A 264 3.59 4.38 5.89
C LEU A 264 2.22 3.97 6.42
N PHE A 265 1.21 4.77 6.12
CA PHE A 265 -0.20 4.47 6.36
C PHE A 265 -1.09 5.11 5.29
N ALA A 266 -2.31 4.62 5.20
CA ALA A 266 -3.36 5.19 4.38
C ALA A 266 -4.35 5.97 5.26
N ARG A 267 -4.70 7.17 4.81
CA ARG A 267 -5.75 7.99 5.42
C ARG A 267 -7.07 7.73 4.70
N VAL A 268 -8.08 7.27 5.42
CA VAL A 268 -9.37 6.90 4.85
C VAL A 268 -10.44 7.87 5.30
N LYS A 269 -11.08 8.50 4.32
CA LYS A 269 -12.12 9.50 4.55
C LYS A 269 -13.43 8.83 4.96
N ARG A 270 -14.25 9.58 5.69
CA ARG A 270 -15.60 9.15 6.05
C ARG A 270 -16.63 9.71 5.07
N GLU A 271 -17.65 8.93 4.80
CA GLU A 271 -18.76 9.28 3.92
C GLU A 271 -20.10 9.15 4.66
N ASP A 272 -20.93 10.19 4.60
CA ASP A 272 -22.30 10.14 5.06
C ASP A 272 -23.17 9.43 4.00
N LEU A 273 -23.62 8.21 4.31
CA LEU A 273 -24.39 7.36 3.40
C LEU A 273 -25.79 7.89 3.09
N ILE A 274 -26.35 8.74 3.93
CA ILE A 274 -27.66 9.38 3.68
C ILE A 274 -27.46 10.63 2.83
N GLY A 275 -26.52 11.50 3.23
CA GLY A 275 -26.24 12.76 2.54
C GLY A 275 -25.33 12.62 1.32
N ARG A 276 -24.75 11.45 1.08
CA ARG A 276 -23.79 11.15 -0.01
C ARG A 276 -22.68 12.19 -0.13
N ARG A 277 -22.03 12.50 0.99
CA ARG A 277 -20.97 13.52 1.05
C ARG A 277 -19.81 13.04 1.91
N ILE A 278 -18.60 13.39 1.49
CA ILE A 278 -17.39 13.17 2.27
C ILE A 278 -17.38 14.08 3.49
N LEU A 279 -17.08 13.52 4.65
CA LEU A 279 -16.97 14.24 5.92
C LEU A 279 -15.52 14.73 6.11
N ALA A 280 -15.36 15.95 6.57
CA ALA A 280 -14.06 16.60 6.72
C ALA A 280 -13.32 16.27 8.04
N VAL A 281 -13.92 15.45 8.91
CA VAL A 281 -13.41 15.19 10.26
C VAL A 281 -13.50 13.71 10.62
N ASP A 282 -12.67 13.30 11.58
CA ASP A 282 -12.63 11.94 12.14
C ASP A 282 -12.28 10.86 11.09
N GLU A 283 -11.17 11.07 10.40
CA GLU A 283 -10.61 10.09 9.47
C GLU A 283 -10.05 8.88 10.23
N LYS A 284 -10.04 7.69 9.59
CA LYS A 284 -9.31 6.52 10.07
C LYS A 284 -7.96 6.38 9.35
N PHE A 285 -7.02 5.76 10.02
CA PHE A 285 -5.71 5.46 9.46
C PHE A 285 -5.46 3.95 9.53
N TYR A 286 -5.00 3.38 8.41
CA TYR A 286 -4.60 1.98 8.31
C TYR A 286 -3.12 1.89 8.00
N VAL A 287 -2.39 1.06 8.75
CA VAL A 287 -0.94 0.92 8.62
C VAL A 287 -0.61 -0.05 7.49
N THR A 288 0.28 0.34 6.59
CA THR A 288 0.61 -0.44 5.39
C THR A 288 1.17 -1.83 5.71
N ASP A 289 1.91 -1.96 6.82
CA ASP A 289 2.36 -3.27 7.31
C ASP A 289 2.02 -3.45 8.79
N HIS A 290 1.15 -4.40 9.06
CA HIS A 290 0.68 -4.70 10.42
C HIS A 290 1.75 -5.35 11.31
N GLY A 291 2.73 -6.05 10.72
CA GLY A 291 3.88 -6.57 11.46
C GLY A 291 4.75 -5.43 11.98
N MET A 292 5.01 -4.42 11.17
CA MET A 292 5.71 -3.20 11.61
C MET A 292 4.97 -2.52 12.76
N ARG A 293 3.62 -2.36 12.66
CA ARG A 293 2.80 -1.84 13.76
C ARG A 293 2.99 -2.64 15.05
N ARG A 294 2.88 -3.97 14.96
CA ARG A 294 3.02 -4.87 16.12
C ARG A 294 4.34 -4.69 16.85
N PHE A 295 5.46 -4.65 16.13
CA PHE A 295 6.78 -4.52 16.73
C PHE A 295 7.06 -3.12 17.30
N LEU A 296 6.51 -2.07 16.72
CA LEU A 296 6.73 -0.68 17.14
C LEU A 296 5.84 -0.26 18.34
N VAL A 297 4.60 -0.73 18.36
CA VAL A 297 3.63 -0.39 19.41
C VAL A 297 3.76 -1.36 20.58
N GLY A 298 4.17 -2.61 20.30
CA GLY A 298 4.17 -3.70 21.27
C GLY A 298 2.75 -4.20 21.54
N GLY A 299 2.65 -5.17 22.43
CA GLY A 299 1.35 -5.73 22.84
C GLY A 299 1.06 -7.10 22.22
N ASP A 300 -0.01 -7.72 22.71
CA ASP A 300 -0.54 -8.96 22.18
C ASP A 300 -1.35 -8.68 20.91
N ALA A 301 -1.06 -9.40 19.83
CA ALA A 301 -1.82 -9.31 18.57
C ALA A 301 -3.33 -9.58 18.76
N MET A 302 -3.70 -10.32 19.80
CA MET A 302 -5.10 -10.62 20.11
C MET A 302 -5.84 -9.47 20.82
N ARG A 303 -5.11 -8.52 21.43
CA ARG A 303 -5.74 -7.40 22.13
C ARG A 303 -6.47 -6.45 21.18
N ASP A 304 -5.86 -6.23 20.00
CA ASP A 304 -6.37 -5.30 18.98
C ASP A 304 -6.77 -6.07 17.70
N ILE A 305 -7.28 -7.29 17.88
CA ILE A 305 -7.54 -8.19 16.73
C ILE A 305 -8.58 -7.63 15.78
N ASP A 306 -9.64 -6.96 16.26
CA ASP A 306 -10.67 -6.37 15.41
C ASP A 306 -10.05 -5.32 14.48
N GLN A 307 -9.24 -4.39 15.02
CA GLN A 307 -8.55 -3.35 14.25
C GLN A 307 -7.54 -3.94 13.27
N MET A 308 -6.88 -5.05 13.66
CA MET A 308 -5.95 -5.75 12.77
C MET A 308 -6.67 -6.40 11.60
N LEU A 309 -7.79 -7.07 11.83
CA LEU A 309 -8.62 -7.65 10.76
C LEU A 309 -9.17 -6.56 9.84
N GLU A 310 -9.66 -5.46 10.40
CA GLU A 310 -10.10 -4.29 9.64
C GLU A 310 -8.99 -3.75 8.75
N ASN A 311 -7.76 -3.61 9.29
CA ASN A 311 -6.58 -3.19 8.53
C ASN A 311 -6.25 -4.13 7.35
N LEU A 312 -6.32 -5.45 7.57
CA LEU A 312 -6.08 -6.44 6.52
C LEU A 312 -7.13 -6.38 5.41
N VAL A 313 -8.41 -6.28 5.80
CA VAL A 313 -9.54 -6.18 4.85
C VAL A 313 -9.42 -4.89 4.03
N TYR A 314 -9.09 -3.75 4.65
CA TYR A 314 -8.87 -2.50 3.95
C TYR A 314 -7.83 -2.65 2.81
N PHE A 315 -6.63 -3.14 3.15
CA PHE A 315 -5.58 -3.29 2.16
C PHE A 315 -5.91 -4.34 1.10
N GLU A 316 -6.67 -5.37 1.44
CA GLU A 316 -7.13 -6.34 0.46
C GLU A 316 -8.15 -5.72 -0.52
N LEU A 317 -9.09 -4.92 -0.05
CA LEU A 317 -10.02 -4.18 -0.91
C LEU A 317 -9.26 -3.23 -1.87
N VAL A 318 -8.29 -2.47 -1.36
CA VAL A 318 -7.44 -1.60 -2.18
C VAL A 318 -6.65 -2.39 -3.23
N ARG A 319 -6.07 -3.54 -2.86
CA ARG A 319 -5.36 -4.43 -3.81
C ARG A 319 -6.28 -4.92 -4.92
N ARG A 320 -7.57 -5.16 -4.61
CA ARG A 320 -8.60 -5.54 -5.59
C ARG A 320 -9.05 -4.38 -6.46
N GLY A 321 -8.51 -3.19 -6.26
CA GLY A 321 -8.82 -2.00 -7.04
C GLY A 321 -10.08 -1.27 -6.61
N TRP A 322 -10.56 -1.53 -5.39
CA TRP A 322 -11.66 -0.78 -4.81
C TRP A 322 -11.16 0.57 -4.26
N HIS A 323 -11.92 1.62 -4.50
CA HIS A 323 -11.85 2.86 -3.74
C HIS A 323 -12.63 2.67 -2.45
N VAL A 324 -11.99 2.90 -1.30
CA VAL A 324 -12.56 2.56 0.01
C VAL A 324 -12.74 3.82 0.85
N THR A 325 -13.92 3.99 1.41
CA THR A 325 -14.26 5.00 2.42
C THR A 325 -14.88 4.34 3.65
N ILE A 326 -14.98 5.09 4.76
CA ILE A 326 -15.68 4.65 5.98
C ILE A 326 -17.11 5.16 5.89
N GLY A 327 -18.10 4.27 6.00
CA GLY A 327 -19.48 4.66 5.96
C GLY A 327 -19.97 5.22 7.30
N LYS A 328 -20.77 6.30 7.26
CA LYS A 328 -21.54 6.79 8.41
C LYS A 328 -23.01 6.78 8.05
N ILE A 329 -23.81 6.09 8.87
CA ILE A 329 -25.26 6.11 8.76
C ILE A 329 -25.88 6.50 10.11
N ARG A 330 -26.45 7.71 10.18
CA ARG A 330 -26.95 8.28 11.44
C ARG A 330 -25.87 8.29 12.53
N SER A 331 -26.06 7.50 13.62
CA SER A 331 -25.08 7.35 14.71
C SER A 331 -24.17 6.15 14.56
N LYS A 332 -24.40 5.28 13.55
CA LYS A 332 -23.64 4.06 13.33
C LYS A 332 -22.54 4.26 12.29
N GLU A 333 -21.53 3.44 12.38
CA GLU A 333 -20.43 3.33 11.41
C GLU A 333 -20.59 2.05 10.60
N VAL A 334 -20.22 2.10 9.34
CA VAL A 334 -19.99 0.95 8.46
C VAL A 334 -18.51 0.97 8.13
N ASP A 335 -17.79 -0.10 8.44
CA ASP A 335 -16.33 -0.10 8.38
C ASP A 335 -15.83 0.25 7.00
N PHE A 336 -16.42 -0.32 5.93
CA PHE A 336 -16.03 0.05 4.57
C PHE A 336 -17.20 0.19 3.61
N VAL A 337 -17.11 1.24 2.82
CA VAL A 337 -17.83 1.43 1.56
C VAL A 337 -16.79 1.27 0.45
N ALA A 338 -16.91 0.25 -0.35
CA ALA A 338 -15.98 -0.05 -1.43
C ALA A 338 -16.65 0.21 -2.79
N GLU A 339 -16.07 1.10 -3.60
CA GLU A 339 -16.58 1.47 -4.92
C GLU A 339 -15.56 1.09 -6.00
N ARG A 340 -16.02 0.44 -7.07
CA ARG A 340 -15.21 0.08 -8.24
C ARG A 340 -16.07 0.04 -9.50
N ASN A 341 -15.75 0.84 -10.50
CA ASN A 341 -16.44 0.88 -11.80
C ASN A 341 -17.97 1.08 -11.70
N GLY A 342 -18.43 1.82 -10.68
CA GLY A 342 -19.86 2.03 -10.40
C GLY A 342 -20.54 0.93 -9.57
N GLU A 343 -19.84 -0.13 -9.22
CA GLU A 343 -20.28 -1.11 -8.24
C GLU A 343 -19.95 -0.61 -6.83
N ILE A 344 -20.89 -0.78 -5.91
CA ILE A 344 -20.74 -0.42 -4.49
C ILE A 344 -20.98 -1.67 -3.64
N ASN A 345 -20.09 -1.93 -2.68
CA ASN A 345 -20.23 -2.97 -1.69
C ASN A 345 -19.98 -2.40 -0.29
N TYR A 346 -20.70 -2.93 0.71
CA TYR A 346 -20.56 -2.53 2.10
C TYR A 346 -19.97 -3.68 2.92
N TYR A 347 -19.02 -3.37 3.80
CA TYR A 347 -18.35 -4.37 4.64
C TYR A 347 -18.35 -3.93 6.09
N GLN A 348 -18.66 -4.88 6.98
CA GLN A 348 -18.44 -4.80 8.41
C GLN A 348 -17.45 -5.88 8.81
N VAL A 349 -16.50 -5.55 9.67
CA VAL A 349 -15.42 -6.48 10.05
C VAL A 349 -15.39 -6.63 11.56
N THR A 350 -15.42 -7.85 12.05
CA THR A 350 -15.34 -8.15 13.48
C THR A 350 -14.55 -9.45 13.70
N TYR A 351 -14.01 -9.65 14.92
CA TYR A 351 -13.31 -10.87 15.22
C TYR A 351 -14.28 -12.06 15.30
N LEU A 352 -15.22 -12.01 16.24
CA LEU A 352 -16.22 -13.06 16.46
C LEU A 352 -17.58 -12.46 16.84
N MET A 353 -18.64 -13.19 16.54
CA MET A 353 -20.02 -12.84 16.90
C MET A 353 -20.62 -13.89 17.86
N PRO A 354 -20.11 -14.00 19.10
CA PRO A 354 -20.47 -15.08 20.03
C PRO A 354 -21.89 -14.94 20.58
N SER A 355 -22.51 -13.79 20.47
CA SER A 355 -23.86 -13.54 20.98
C SER A 355 -24.78 -12.91 19.94
N LYS A 356 -26.10 -13.02 20.16
CA LYS A 356 -27.11 -12.33 19.32
C LYS A 356 -26.95 -10.83 19.36
N GLU A 357 -26.56 -10.27 20.50
CA GLU A 357 -26.33 -8.81 20.68
C GLU A 357 -25.19 -8.34 19.80
N THR A 358 -24.04 -9.06 19.80
CA THR A 358 -22.90 -8.74 18.93
C THR A 358 -23.31 -8.84 17.47
N ARG A 359 -23.94 -9.95 17.07
CA ARG A 359 -24.44 -10.12 15.71
C ARG A 359 -25.40 -9.00 15.29
N ASN A 360 -26.38 -8.65 16.13
CA ASN A 360 -27.33 -7.58 15.84
C ASN A 360 -26.64 -6.22 15.71
N ARG A 361 -25.56 -5.98 16.42
CA ARG A 361 -24.76 -4.75 16.31
C ARG A 361 -24.07 -4.69 14.93
N GLU A 362 -23.37 -5.75 14.53
CA GLU A 362 -22.62 -5.80 13.27
C GLU A 362 -23.56 -5.76 12.05
N PHE A 363 -24.62 -6.53 12.06
CA PHE A 363 -25.62 -6.52 10.99
C PHE A 363 -26.47 -5.24 10.99
N GLY A 364 -26.72 -4.66 12.15
CA GLY A 364 -27.64 -3.55 12.32
C GLY A 364 -27.22 -2.25 11.65
N ALA A 365 -25.91 -2.00 11.44
CA ALA A 365 -25.44 -0.87 10.66
C ALA A 365 -25.77 -1.05 9.17
N LEU A 366 -25.52 -2.23 8.64
CA LEU A 366 -25.76 -2.58 7.24
C LEU A 366 -27.24 -2.62 6.88
N LEU A 367 -28.12 -3.05 7.81
CA LEU A 367 -29.56 -3.08 7.63
C LEU A 367 -30.19 -1.68 7.52
N GLU A 368 -29.55 -0.66 8.11
CA GLU A 368 -30.04 0.72 8.01
C GLU A 368 -29.74 1.39 6.66
N ILE A 369 -28.86 0.80 5.83
CA ILE A 369 -28.51 1.35 4.51
C ILE A 369 -29.69 1.15 3.56
N PRO A 370 -30.29 2.24 3.00
CA PRO A 370 -31.56 2.18 2.30
C PRO A 370 -31.45 1.77 0.83
N ASP A 371 -30.38 1.07 0.45
CA ASP A 371 -30.17 0.57 -0.91
C ASP A 371 -29.95 -0.95 -0.97
N ASN A 372 -29.93 -1.49 -2.19
CA ASN A 372 -29.83 -2.93 -2.45
C ASN A 372 -28.42 -3.37 -2.89
N HIS A 373 -27.39 -2.55 -2.67
CA HIS A 373 -26.01 -2.98 -2.96
C HIS A 373 -25.60 -4.12 -2.04
N PRO A 374 -24.68 -4.99 -2.46
CA PRO A 374 -24.20 -6.11 -1.67
C PRO A 374 -23.64 -5.66 -0.31
N LYS A 375 -24.00 -6.40 0.73
CA LYS A 375 -23.62 -6.14 2.11
C LYS A 375 -22.94 -7.39 2.69
N PHE A 376 -21.80 -7.21 3.32
CA PHE A 376 -20.98 -8.29 3.83
C PHE A 376 -20.60 -8.07 5.29
N VAL A 377 -20.70 -9.11 6.10
CA VAL A 377 -20.06 -9.19 7.41
C VAL A 377 -18.89 -10.16 7.31
N LEU A 378 -17.70 -9.69 7.66
CA LEU A 378 -16.48 -10.49 7.66
C LEU A 378 -16.07 -10.79 9.09
N SER A 379 -15.95 -12.08 9.47
CA SER A 379 -15.50 -12.46 10.81
C SER A 379 -14.62 -13.72 10.78
N MET A 380 -14.12 -14.11 11.94
CA MET A 380 -13.38 -15.36 12.11
C MET A 380 -14.30 -16.52 12.54
N ASP A 381 -15.61 -16.30 12.61
CA ASP A 381 -16.55 -17.38 12.92
C ASP A 381 -16.48 -18.49 11.86
N PRO A 382 -16.45 -19.77 12.27
CA PRO A 382 -16.32 -20.90 11.36
C PRO A 382 -17.65 -21.28 10.67
N VAL A 383 -18.77 -20.74 11.15
CA VAL A 383 -20.12 -21.05 10.67
C VAL A 383 -20.68 -19.88 9.88
N ASP A 384 -21.33 -20.16 8.76
CA ASP A 384 -22.03 -19.14 7.99
C ASP A 384 -23.20 -18.57 8.80
N MET A 385 -23.18 -17.26 8.99
CA MET A 385 -24.22 -16.50 9.72
C MET A 385 -25.02 -15.58 8.80
N SER A 386 -24.98 -15.79 7.48
CA SER A 386 -25.74 -14.99 6.51
C SER A 386 -27.21 -14.88 6.85
N ALA A 387 -27.75 -13.68 6.80
CA ALA A 387 -29.18 -13.43 7.07
C ALA A 387 -29.59 -12.06 6.54
N ASP A 388 -30.89 -11.88 6.33
CA ASP A 388 -31.54 -10.59 6.00
C ASP A 388 -30.92 -9.91 4.77
N GLY A 389 -30.45 -10.69 3.78
CA GLY A 389 -29.80 -10.18 2.57
C GLY A 389 -28.35 -9.74 2.76
N ILE A 390 -27.76 -10.00 3.94
CA ILE A 390 -26.35 -9.75 4.24
C ILE A 390 -25.60 -11.08 4.19
N THR A 391 -24.51 -11.12 3.44
CA THR A 391 -23.64 -12.27 3.32
C THR A 391 -22.57 -12.26 4.40
N HIS A 392 -22.43 -13.36 5.12
CA HIS A 392 -21.31 -13.58 6.05
C HIS A 392 -20.20 -14.37 5.35
N LEU A 393 -18.95 -13.94 5.53
CA LEU A 393 -17.76 -14.63 5.04
C LEU A 393 -16.70 -14.73 6.13
N ASN A 394 -15.96 -15.84 6.14
CA ASN A 394 -14.77 -15.90 6.98
C ASN A 394 -13.67 -14.98 6.43
N VAL A 395 -13.00 -14.22 7.30
CA VAL A 395 -11.96 -13.24 6.90
C VAL A 395 -10.83 -13.93 6.15
N ARG A 396 -10.38 -15.12 6.58
CA ARG A 396 -9.29 -15.84 5.89
C ARG A 396 -9.69 -16.22 4.48
N ASP A 397 -10.90 -16.74 4.32
CA ASP A 397 -11.41 -17.13 3.01
C ASP A 397 -11.53 -15.90 2.10
N PHE A 398 -12.01 -14.78 2.66
CA PHE A 398 -12.03 -13.52 1.93
C PHE A 398 -10.62 -13.09 1.49
N LEU A 399 -9.60 -13.16 2.36
CA LEU A 399 -8.22 -12.76 2.05
C LEU A 399 -7.52 -13.72 1.07
N MET A 400 -7.98 -14.98 0.96
CA MET A 400 -7.46 -15.97 0.02
C MET A 400 -8.13 -15.94 -1.35
N GLN A 401 -9.34 -15.37 -1.47
CA GLN A 401 -10.04 -15.29 -2.75
C GLN A 401 -9.25 -14.41 -3.72
N GLU A 402 -8.90 -14.96 -4.87
CA GLU A 402 -8.41 -14.16 -5.99
C GLU A 402 -9.53 -13.25 -6.50
N SER A 403 -9.18 -12.01 -6.84
CA SER A 403 -10.13 -11.11 -7.50
C SER A 403 -10.50 -11.69 -8.86
N LYS A 404 -11.75 -12.06 -9.03
CA LYS A 404 -12.31 -12.29 -10.35
C LYS A 404 -12.48 -10.97 -11.10
#